data_5e0aaafe25d9e6bd0b4a413a1538fbae
#
_entry.id   5e0aaafe25d9e6bd0b4a413a1538fbae
#
_cell.length_a   1.000
_cell.length_b   1.000
_cell.length_c   1.000
_cell.angle_alpha   90.00
_cell.angle_beta   90.00
_cell.angle_gamma   90.00
#
_symmetry.space_group_name_H-M   'P 1'
#
loop_
_entity.id
_entity.type
_entity.pdbx_description
1 polymer ?
#
loop_
_entity_poly.entity_id
_entity_poly.type
_entity_poly.pdbx_seq_one_letter_code
_entity_poly.pdbx_strand_id
1 'polypeptide(L)'
;MKYTIPGPNVKLFGRAVQTLTKIGDEVYVIADDRTLSLKAFSASRSSYMCFSFERSFFSTSELESEGYRGKLSARSSLLAFRSVQTLDRTVEECVVELTGDQALVSLRFRRGLTKRFWLPLIEYEELQFSFRADSYVRSVCGQAKLLSDVLANFAVNVPEVTLRLSPDRLDVFTHLEGADTQRSVRTSVSVQAAELDDLQCRGDAAELTVCLRGLRAALGFHEGLTVRLQLDEPGMPLVGRLDGVPGLEATYVAATLAAGGRPLASSVAPHERRPARQCADTTSKRHRAFLLGLTRPPLDEFTSQLPRDEQVFAEASDDEEG
;
A
#
# COMPACT_ATOMS: atom_id res chain seq x y z
N MET A 1 22.00 -3.99 9.96
CA MET A 1 22.10 -3.07 8.81
C MET A 1 21.89 -1.64 9.24
N LYS A 2 22.61 -0.68 8.64
CA LYS A 2 22.52 0.73 9.04
C LYS A 2 22.54 1.64 7.81
N TYR A 3 21.59 2.58 7.78
CA TYR A 3 21.40 3.53 6.69
C TYR A 3 21.42 4.95 7.25
N THR A 4 22.23 5.84 6.67
CA THR A 4 22.26 7.26 7.03
C THR A 4 21.65 8.08 5.90
N ILE A 5 20.57 8.75 6.21
CA ILE A 5 19.77 9.58 5.29
C ILE A 5 20.20 11.03 5.50
N PRO A 6 20.75 11.73 4.49
CA PRO A 6 21.14 13.14 4.62
C PRO A 6 19.90 14.05 4.77
N GLY A 7 20.04 15.17 5.46
CA GLY A 7 18.96 16.10 5.80
C GLY A 7 17.98 16.39 4.67
N PRO A 8 18.43 16.71 3.44
CA PRO A 8 17.54 16.98 2.31
C PRO A 8 16.58 15.82 1.99
N ASN A 9 17.03 14.57 2.17
CA ASN A 9 16.26 13.37 1.84
C ASN A 9 15.35 12.90 2.99
N VAL A 10 15.56 13.39 4.23
CA VAL A 10 14.79 12.95 5.41
C VAL A 10 13.30 13.25 5.26
N LYS A 11 12.95 14.37 4.64
CA LYS A 11 11.55 14.73 4.37
C LYS A 11 10.89 13.75 3.41
N LEU A 12 11.57 13.37 2.33
CA LEU A 12 11.07 12.40 1.35
C LEU A 12 10.88 11.02 1.99
N PHE A 13 11.86 10.55 2.74
CA PHE A 13 11.76 9.30 3.48
C PHE A 13 10.59 9.30 4.46
N GLY A 14 10.47 10.35 5.26
CA GLY A 14 9.36 10.49 6.21
C GLY A 14 7.99 10.56 5.52
N ARG A 15 7.89 11.19 4.35
CA ARG A 15 6.66 11.19 3.55
C ARG A 15 6.33 9.83 2.96
N ALA A 16 7.33 9.06 2.52
CA ALA A 16 7.13 7.69 2.08
C ALA A 16 6.52 6.85 3.23
N VAL A 17 7.09 6.95 4.43
CA VAL A 17 6.52 6.30 5.63
C VAL A 17 5.08 6.76 5.87
N GLN A 18 4.81 8.08 5.85
CA GLN A 18 3.44 8.61 6.02
C GLN A 18 2.46 8.11 4.95
N THR A 19 2.90 7.96 3.72
CA THR A 19 2.08 7.45 2.62
C THR A 19 1.72 5.98 2.87
N LEU A 20 2.71 5.16 3.24
CA LEU A 20 2.48 3.75 3.56
C LEU A 20 1.47 3.56 4.70
N THR A 21 1.52 4.43 5.73
CA THR A 21 0.55 4.37 6.85
C THR A 21 -0.89 4.73 6.47
N LYS A 22 -1.10 5.37 5.32
CA LYS A 22 -2.45 5.62 4.77
C LYS A 22 -2.96 4.44 3.93
N ILE A 23 -2.04 3.61 3.42
CA ILE A 23 -2.36 2.42 2.63
C ILE A 23 -2.70 1.25 3.55
N GLY A 24 -1.87 1.00 4.59
CA GLY A 24 -2.04 -0.15 5.46
C GLY A 24 -1.58 0.09 6.90
N ASP A 25 -1.90 -0.86 7.75
CA ASP A 25 -1.59 -0.82 9.18
C ASP A 25 -0.20 -1.39 9.50
N GLU A 26 0.46 -2.00 8.52
CA GLU A 26 1.77 -2.62 8.63
C GLU A 26 2.70 -2.11 7.54
N VAL A 27 3.96 -1.89 7.91
CA VAL A 27 5.05 -1.50 7.01
C VAL A 27 6.08 -2.61 6.97
N TYR A 28 6.24 -3.23 5.82
CA TYR A 28 7.25 -4.24 5.54
C TYR A 28 8.55 -3.54 5.16
N VAL A 29 9.63 -3.93 5.81
CA VAL A 29 10.98 -3.41 5.58
C VAL A 29 11.81 -4.55 5.00
N ILE A 30 12.27 -4.37 3.78
CA ILE A 30 13.12 -5.35 3.08
C ILE A 30 14.37 -4.62 2.63
N ALA A 31 15.50 -5.11 3.04
CA ALA A 31 16.79 -4.57 2.61
C ALA A 31 17.64 -5.68 1.97
N ASP A 32 18.20 -5.35 0.84
CA ASP A 32 19.16 -6.18 0.12
C ASP A 32 20.48 -5.41 -0.11
N ASP A 33 21.38 -5.96 -0.91
CA ASP A 33 22.69 -5.38 -1.23
C ASP A 33 22.60 -4.05 -2.03
N ARG A 34 21.45 -3.74 -2.62
CA ARG A 34 21.26 -2.59 -3.51
C ARG A 34 20.23 -1.60 -2.99
N THR A 35 19.17 -2.09 -2.37
CA THR A 35 17.99 -1.28 -2.05
C THR A 35 17.49 -1.51 -0.63
N LEU A 36 16.92 -0.45 -0.05
CA LEU A 36 16.02 -0.52 1.09
C LEU A 36 14.60 -0.30 0.59
N SER A 37 13.74 -1.31 0.70
CA SER A 37 12.35 -1.24 0.26
C SER A 37 11.41 -1.17 1.46
N LEU A 38 10.50 -0.20 1.42
CA LEU A 38 9.38 -0.07 2.36
C LEU A 38 8.09 -0.36 1.61
N LYS A 39 7.27 -1.29 2.14
CA LYS A 39 6.06 -1.75 1.47
C LYS A 39 4.87 -1.73 2.42
N ALA A 40 3.68 -1.48 1.89
CA ALA A 40 2.43 -1.63 2.62
C ALA A 40 1.33 -2.21 1.73
N PHE A 41 0.44 -2.96 2.35
CA PHE A 41 -0.75 -3.53 1.72
C PHE A 41 -1.99 -3.00 2.44
N SER A 42 -3.03 -2.70 1.69
CA SER A 42 -4.32 -2.40 2.32
C SER A 42 -4.88 -3.60 3.07
N ALA A 43 -5.69 -3.35 4.10
CA ALA A 43 -6.32 -4.43 4.89
C ALA A 43 -7.13 -5.40 4.02
N SER A 44 -7.78 -4.89 2.96
CA SER A 44 -8.49 -5.70 1.96
C SER A 44 -7.55 -6.39 0.96
N ARG A 45 -6.25 -6.11 1.02
CA ARG A 45 -5.24 -6.56 0.05
C ARG A 45 -5.58 -6.19 -1.41
N SER A 46 -6.36 -5.12 -1.59
CA SER A 46 -6.74 -4.59 -2.90
C SER A 46 -5.81 -3.50 -3.40
N SER A 47 -4.89 -3.03 -2.58
CA SER A 47 -3.87 -2.06 -2.99
C SER A 47 -2.55 -2.32 -2.28
N TYR A 48 -1.48 -1.99 -3.00
CA TYR A 48 -0.10 -2.17 -2.62
C TYR A 48 0.68 -0.91 -2.95
N MET A 49 1.57 -0.51 -2.07
CA MET A 49 2.53 0.59 -2.31
C MET A 49 3.91 0.15 -1.88
N CYS A 50 4.90 0.42 -2.72
CA CYS A 50 6.30 0.16 -2.47
C CYS A 50 7.13 1.42 -2.73
N PHE A 51 8.02 1.75 -1.82
CA PHE A 51 9.10 2.70 -2.01
C PHE A 51 10.42 1.94 -1.96
N SER A 52 11.22 2.05 -3.01
CA SER A 52 12.57 1.46 -3.10
C SER A 52 13.59 2.57 -3.11
N PHE A 53 14.47 2.56 -2.12
CA PHE A 53 15.56 3.51 -1.94
C PHE A 53 16.87 2.85 -2.34
N GLU A 54 17.50 3.35 -3.38
CA GLU A 54 18.82 2.90 -3.83
C GLU A 54 19.94 3.44 -2.92
N ARG A 55 21.13 2.88 -3.06
CA ARG A 55 22.30 3.34 -2.30
C ARG A 55 22.58 4.84 -2.46
N SER A 56 22.30 5.40 -3.62
CA SER A 56 22.48 6.83 -3.92
C SER A 56 21.58 7.76 -3.09
N PHE A 57 20.50 7.26 -2.53
CA PHE A 57 19.61 8.00 -1.64
C PHE A 57 20.23 8.25 -0.26
N PHE A 58 21.17 7.43 0.17
CA PHE A 58 21.82 7.47 1.48
C PHE A 58 23.20 8.12 1.39
N SER A 59 23.63 8.78 2.46
CA SER A 59 25.03 9.23 2.57
C SER A 59 25.97 8.08 2.89
N THR A 60 25.52 7.13 3.72
CA THR A 60 26.23 5.89 4.03
C THR A 60 25.25 4.74 4.20
N SER A 61 25.68 3.53 3.83
CA SER A 61 24.94 2.28 4.05
C SER A 61 25.91 1.19 4.48
N GLU A 62 25.72 0.67 5.69
CA GLU A 62 26.43 -0.48 6.23
C GLU A 62 25.50 -1.69 6.09
N LEU A 63 25.87 -2.63 5.22
CA LEU A 63 25.06 -3.78 4.87
C LEU A 63 25.65 -5.04 5.50
N GLU A 64 24.80 -5.95 5.90
CA GLU A 64 25.16 -7.31 6.26
C GLU A 64 25.01 -8.21 5.03
N SER A 65 25.76 -9.29 4.97
CA SER A 65 25.78 -10.21 3.82
C SER A 65 24.45 -10.94 3.60
N GLU A 66 23.68 -11.12 4.66
CA GLU A 66 22.35 -11.68 4.61
C GLU A 66 21.34 -10.51 4.56
N GLY A 67 20.48 -10.47 3.54
CA GLY A 67 19.44 -9.46 3.43
C GLY A 67 18.58 -9.36 4.71
N TYR A 68 17.88 -8.24 4.89
CA TYR A 68 17.03 -8.02 6.06
C TYR A 68 15.54 -8.04 5.64
N ARG A 69 14.72 -8.68 6.47
CA ARG A 69 13.27 -8.68 6.34
C ARG A 69 12.65 -8.45 7.70
N GLY A 70 11.81 -7.44 7.81
CA GLY A 70 11.13 -7.09 9.03
C GLY A 70 9.76 -6.45 8.75
N LYS A 71 8.93 -6.43 9.76
CA LYS A 71 7.61 -5.82 9.71
C LYS A 71 7.41 -4.90 10.92
N LEU A 72 6.94 -3.69 10.69
CA LEU A 72 6.70 -2.66 11.69
C LEU A 72 5.21 -2.28 11.70
N SER A 73 4.70 -1.88 12.87
CA SER A 73 3.41 -1.21 12.95
C SER A 73 3.48 0.16 12.26
N ALA A 74 2.53 0.44 11.37
CA ALA A 74 2.41 1.74 10.72
C ALA A 74 2.28 2.88 11.73
N ARG A 75 1.53 2.66 12.82
CA ARG A 75 1.36 3.63 13.90
C ARG A 75 2.69 3.95 14.58
N SER A 76 3.49 2.95 14.89
CA SER A 76 4.81 3.14 15.51
C SER A 76 5.76 3.87 14.56
N SER A 77 5.80 3.47 13.29
CA SER A 77 6.64 4.10 12.26
C SER A 77 6.29 5.58 12.07
N LEU A 78 4.99 5.93 12.14
CA LEU A 78 4.53 7.31 12.02
C LEU A 78 5.03 8.23 13.14
N LEU A 79 5.28 7.69 14.36
CA LEU A 79 5.75 8.50 15.50
C LEU A 79 7.10 9.16 15.20
N ALA A 80 8.01 8.45 14.52
CA ALA A 80 9.32 8.98 14.17
C ALA A 80 9.23 10.15 13.16
N PHE A 81 8.23 10.13 12.27
CA PHE A 81 8.08 11.08 11.16
C PHE A 81 6.82 11.95 11.26
N ARG A 82 6.32 12.21 12.47
CA ARG A 82 5.08 12.96 12.68
C ARG A 82 5.11 14.39 12.10
N SER A 83 6.25 15.08 12.21
CA SER A 83 6.42 16.48 11.80
C SER A 83 7.24 16.59 10.50
N VAL A 84 6.92 15.80 9.50
CA VAL A 84 7.66 15.66 8.23
C VAL A 84 7.93 16.99 7.52
N GLN A 85 7.02 17.96 7.62
CA GLN A 85 7.08 19.22 6.85
C GLN A 85 8.32 20.09 7.15
N THR A 86 8.93 19.91 8.31
CA THR A 86 10.07 20.70 8.75
C THR A 86 11.38 19.91 8.86
N LEU A 87 11.35 18.61 8.54
CA LEU A 87 12.51 17.74 8.74
C LEU A 87 13.70 18.15 7.86
N ASP A 88 13.46 18.52 6.62
CA ASP A 88 14.49 18.99 5.67
C ASP A 88 15.28 20.21 6.17
N ARG A 89 14.64 21.05 6.98
CA ARG A 89 15.23 22.29 7.52
C ARG A 89 15.86 22.12 8.89
N THR A 90 15.32 21.21 9.70
CA THR A 90 15.67 21.08 11.12
C THR A 90 16.58 19.88 11.39
N VAL A 91 16.49 18.82 10.61
CA VAL A 91 17.29 17.60 10.77
C VAL A 91 18.53 17.69 9.89
N GLU A 92 19.66 17.32 10.47
CA GLU A 92 20.94 17.22 9.79
C GLU A 92 21.09 15.86 9.09
N GLU A 93 20.72 14.81 9.80
CA GLU A 93 20.68 13.44 9.28
C GLU A 93 19.68 12.58 10.04
N CYS A 94 19.24 11.53 9.40
CA CYS A 94 18.44 10.46 10.01
C CYS A 94 19.18 9.13 9.84
N VAL A 95 19.41 8.42 10.94
CA VAL A 95 20.01 7.08 10.92
C VAL A 95 18.93 6.05 11.20
N VAL A 96 18.85 5.06 10.34
CA VAL A 96 17.96 3.89 10.48
C VAL A 96 18.84 2.66 10.67
N GLU A 97 18.76 2.05 11.87
CA GLU A 97 19.46 0.82 12.20
C GLU A 97 18.44 -0.31 12.32
N LEU A 98 18.66 -1.38 11.56
CA LEU A 98 17.82 -2.56 11.51
C LEU A 98 18.55 -3.71 12.21
N THR A 99 17.96 -4.20 13.30
CA THR A 99 18.45 -5.36 14.05
C THR A 99 17.40 -6.48 14.02
N GLY A 100 17.72 -7.64 14.58
CA GLY A 100 16.81 -8.81 14.51
C GLY A 100 15.45 -8.61 15.20
N ASP A 101 15.36 -7.73 16.19
CA ASP A 101 14.18 -7.55 17.05
C ASP A 101 13.55 -6.16 16.99
N GLN A 102 14.27 -5.17 16.46
CA GLN A 102 13.81 -3.78 16.42
C GLN A 102 14.45 -2.97 15.30
N ALA A 103 13.77 -1.89 14.91
CA ALA A 103 14.35 -0.84 14.10
C ALA A 103 14.56 0.41 14.97
N LEU A 104 15.78 0.95 14.96
CA LEU A 104 16.11 2.21 15.64
C LEU A 104 16.16 3.33 14.63
N VAL A 105 15.31 4.34 14.80
CA VAL A 105 15.33 5.58 14.01
C VAL A 105 15.88 6.70 14.86
N SER A 106 17.01 7.27 14.48
CA SER A 106 17.69 8.37 15.16
C SER A 106 17.67 9.62 14.29
N LEU A 107 17.02 10.68 14.75
CA LEU A 107 16.99 11.99 14.11
C LEU A 107 17.98 12.92 14.81
N ARG A 108 19.05 13.33 14.11
CA ARG A 108 20.01 14.32 14.60
C ARG A 108 19.62 15.70 14.06
N PHE A 109 19.29 16.60 14.97
CA PHE A 109 18.90 17.95 14.64
C PHE A 109 20.08 18.90 14.62
N ARG A 110 20.06 19.89 13.73
CA ARG A 110 21.13 20.91 13.55
C ARG A 110 21.50 21.68 14.84
N ARG A 111 20.63 21.70 15.85
CA ARG A 111 20.86 22.34 17.15
C ARG A 111 21.42 21.40 18.22
N GLY A 112 21.98 20.28 17.83
CA GLY A 112 22.61 19.32 18.76
C GLY A 112 21.62 18.39 19.47
N LEU A 113 20.31 18.50 19.24
CA LEU A 113 19.31 17.57 19.80
C LEU A 113 19.31 16.27 18.97
N THR A 114 19.26 15.13 19.64
CA THR A 114 19.03 13.84 19.03
C THR A 114 17.77 13.20 19.59
N LYS A 115 16.85 12.78 18.71
CA LYS A 115 15.68 11.99 19.07
C LYS A 115 15.88 10.56 18.58
N ARG A 116 15.60 9.58 19.44
CA ARG A 116 15.69 8.16 19.10
C ARG A 116 14.34 7.49 19.31
N PHE A 117 13.96 6.64 18.35
CA PHE A 117 12.73 5.87 18.38
C PHE A 117 13.05 4.39 18.18
N TRP A 118 12.79 3.60 19.20
CA TRP A 118 12.91 2.16 19.14
C TRP A 118 11.57 1.58 18.68
N LEU A 119 11.54 1.04 17.49
CA LEU A 119 10.34 0.50 16.87
C LEU A 119 10.41 -1.02 16.94
N PRO A 120 9.58 -1.67 17.77
CA PRO A 120 9.58 -3.12 17.86
C PRO A 120 9.11 -3.73 16.54
N LEU A 121 9.76 -4.81 16.13
CA LEU A 121 9.31 -5.63 15.02
C LEU A 121 8.10 -6.45 15.44
N ILE A 122 7.24 -6.72 14.49
CA ILE A 122 6.13 -7.66 14.63
C ILE A 122 6.41 -8.87 13.75
N GLU A 123 5.72 -9.97 14.00
CA GLU A 123 5.91 -11.22 13.28
C GLU A 123 5.85 -11.00 11.76
N TYR A 124 6.88 -11.48 11.05
CA TYR A 124 7.01 -11.29 9.61
C TYR A 124 6.38 -12.47 8.87
N GLU A 125 5.39 -12.17 8.04
CA GLU A 125 4.83 -13.10 7.07
C GLU A 125 5.27 -12.68 5.67
N GLU A 126 5.81 -13.58 4.90
CA GLU A 126 6.17 -13.29 3.52
C GLU A 126 4.91 -13.17 2.67
N LEU A 127 4.61 -11.95 2.20
CA LEU A 127 3.54 -11.72 1.25
C LEU A 127 4.13 -11.74 -0.17
N GLN A 128 3.82 -12.79 -0.90
CA GLN A 128 4.14 -12.85 -2.33
C GLN A 128 3.13 -11.99 -3.09
N PHE A 129 3.65 -11.05 -3.84
CA PHE A 129 2.87 -10.20 -4.72
C PHE A 129 3.52 -10.19 -6.09
N SER A 130 2.77 -10.63 -7.11
CA SER A 130 3.22 -10.58 -8.48
C SER A 130 2.19 -9.91 -9.37
N PHE A 131 2.63 -9.02 -10.22
CA PHE A 131 1.83 -8.43 -11.28
C PHE A 131 2.68 -8.31 -12.55
N ARG A 132 2.04 -8.38 -13.71
CA ARG A 132 2.74 -8.19 -14.99
C ARG A 132 2.76 -6.71 -15.31
N ALA A 133 3.96 -6.11 -15.25
CA ALA A 133 4.16 -4.69 -15.50
C ALA A 133 4.26 -4.33 -17.00
N ASP A 134 4.52 -5.32 -17.86
CA ASP A 134 5.01 -5.09 -19.23
C ASP A 134 3.93 -5.22 -20.32
N SER A 135 2.67 -5.47 -19.94
CA SER A 135 1.59 -5.76 -20.89
C SER A 135 0.62 -4.60 -21.12
N TYR A 136 0.86 -3.43 -20.53
CA TYR A 136 -0.07 -2.30 -20.65
C TYR A 136 0.11 -1.55 -21.96
N VAL A 137 -0.99 -1.38 -22.69
CA VAL A 137 -1.03 -0.64 -23.97
C VAL A 137 -1.56 0.79 -23.79
N ARG A 138 -2.06 1.11 -22.61
CA ARG A 138 -2.61 2.41 -22.26
C ARG A 138 -1.92 2.99 -21.04
N SER A 139 -1.52 4.24 -21.13
CA SER A 139 -0.92 4.96 -20.02
C SER A 139 -1.19 6.45 -20.07
N VAL A 140 -1.22 7.07 -18.92
CA VAL A 140 -1.22 8.51 -18.75
C VAL A 140 -0.06 8.92 -17.86
N CYS A 141 0.71 9.91 -18.31
CA CYS A 141 1.83 10.48 -17.58
C CYS A 141 1.57 11.95 -17.34
N GLY A 142 1.84 12.42 -16.13
CA GLY A 142 1.69 13.82 -15.78
C GLY A 142 2.20 14.11 -14.39
N GLN A 143 2.13 15.36 -13.99
CA GLN A 143 2.54 15.75 -12.66
C GLN A 143 1.63 15.09 -11.61
N ALA A 144 2.22 14.43 -10.62
CA ALA A 144 1.48 13.77 -9.54
C ALA A 144 0.59 14.76 -8.78
N LYS A 145 1.00 16.04 -8.69
CA LYS A 145 0.22 17.13 -8.11
C LYS A 145 -1.10 17.34 -8.86
N LEU A 146 -1.07 17.44 -10.20
CA LEU A 146 -2.26 17.61 -11.02
C LEU A 146 -3.28 16.49 -10.76
N LEU A 147 -2.84 15.23 -10.79
CA LEU A 147 -3.73 14.09 -10.56
C LEU A 147 -4.21 14.03 -9.10
N SER A 148 -3.39 14.43 -8.15
CA SER A 148 -3.81 14.57 -6.74
C SER A 148 -4.90 15.62 -6.57
N ASP A 149 -4.78 16.78 -7.25
CA ASP A 149 -5.78 17.85 -7.22
C ASP A 149 -7.08 17.45 -7.91
N VAL A 150 -7.02 16.66 -8.98
CA VAL A 150 -8.21 16.03 -9.60
C VAL A 150 -8.95 15.18 -8.57
N LEU A 151 -8.25 14.32 -7.85
CA LEU A 151 -8.87 13.46 -6.84
C LEU A 151 -9.38 14.24 -5.62
N ALA A 152 -8.82 15.40 -5.31
CA ALA A 152 -9.29 16.25 -4.21
C ALA A 152 -10.73 16.76 -4.40
N ASN A 153 -11.22 16.82 -5.65
CA ASN A 153 -12.60 17.25 -5.96
C ASN A 153 -13.67 16.24 -5.52
N PHE A 154 -13.30 15.00 -5.25
CA PHE A 154 -14.26 13.98 -4.80
C PHE A 154 -14.45 14.07 -3.28
N ALA A 155 -15.63 13.77 -2.78
CA ALA A 155 -15.88 13.75 -1.34
C ALA A 155 -15.12 12.61 -0.65
N VAL A 156 -14.80 12.78 0.63
CA VAL A 156 -14.01 11.81 1.41
C VAL A 156 -14.73 10.47 1.58
N ASN A 157 -16.05 10.51 1.60
CA ASN A 157 -16.91 9.32 1.76
C ASN A 157 -17.15 8.56 0.45
N VAL A 158 -16.66 9.04 -0.69
CA VAL A 158 -16.73 8.30 -1.97
C VAL A 158 -15.76 7.12 -1.87
N PRO A 159 -16.23 5.86 -1.94
CA PRO A 159 -15.36 4.70 -1.80
C PRO A 159 -14.53 4.45 -3.06
N GLU A 160 -15.13 4.66 -4.24
CA GLU A 160 -14.58 4.27 -5.53
C GLU A 160 -14.78 5.35 -6.58
N VAL A 161 -13.82 5.44 -7.49
CA VAL A 161 -13.89 6.29 -8.68
C VAL A 161 -13.59 5.46 -9.91
N THR A 162 -14.22 5.84 -11.01
CA THR A 162 -13.96 5.26 -12.33
C THR A 162 -13.07 6.21 -13.11
N LEU A 163 -11.98 5.66 -13.66
CA LEU A 163 -11.10 6.33 -14.60
C LEU A 163 -11.46 5.85 -16.00
N ARG A 164 -11.69 6.80 -16.90
CA ARG A 164 -11.85 6.53 -18.33
C ARG A 164 -10.74 7.23 -19.10
N LEU A 165 -9.92 6.45 -19.78
CA LEU A 165 -8.87 6.97 -20.63
C LEU A 165 -9.32 6.90 -22.09
N SER A 166 -9.41 8.06 -22.73
CA SER A 166 -9.68 8.26 -24.16
C SER A 166 -8.44 8.84 -24.85
N PRO A 167 -8.36 8.83 -26.20
CA PRO A 167 -7.18 9.39 -26.89
C PRO A 167 -6.92 10.87 -26.64
N ASP A 168 -7.92 11.63 -26.24
CA ASP A 168 -7.88 13.09 -26.07
C ASP A 168 -7.92 13.55 -24.62
N ARG A 169 -8.31 12.67 -23.65
CA ARG A 169 -8.47 13.06 -22.26
C ARG A 169 -8.52 11.89 -21.29
N LEU A 170 -8.30 12.21 -20.01
CA LEU A 170 -8.58 11.37 -18.86
C LEU A 170 -9.82 11.92 -18.13
N ASP A 171 -10.88 11.13 -18.07
CA ASP A 171 -12.06 11.43 -17.25
C ASP A 171 -11.99 10.63 -15.94
N VAL A 172 -12.27 11.29 -14.82
CA VAL A 172 -12.40 10.65 -13.50
C VAL A 172 -13.78 11.00 -12.96
N PHE A 173 -14.56 10.00 -12.56
CA PHE A 173 -15.91 10.24 -12.06
C PHE A 173 -16.29 9.29 -10.92
N THR A 174 -17.26 9.71 -10.12
CA THR A 174 -17.79 8.90 -9.01
C THR A 174 -18.38 7.61 -9.54
N HIS A 175 -17.93 6.47 -9.01
CA HIS A 175 -18.55 5.18 -9.29
C HIS A 175 -19.83 5.03 -8.46
N LEU A 176 -20.95 4.68 -9.10
CA LEU A 176 -22.24 4.48 -8.46
C LEU A 176 -22.82 3.13 -8.90
N GLU A 177 -23.09 2.25 -7.94
CA GLU A 177 -23.76 0.97 -8.18
C GLU A 177 -25.26 1.04 -7.82
N GLY A 178 -26.12 0.49 -8.68
CA GLY A 178 -27.52 0.19 -8.36
C GLY A 178 -28.47 1.36 -8.21
N ALA A 179 -29.47 1.21 -7.33
CA ALA A 179 -30.61 2.13 -7.15
C ALA A 179 -30.26 3.49 -6.53
N ASP A 180 -29.08 3.65 -5.95
CA ASP A 180 -28.64 4.90 -5.31
C ASP A 180 -28.23 5.98 -6.32
N THR A 181 -28.28 5.67 -7.61
CA THR A 181 -27.87 6.57 -8.71
C THR A 181 -28.66 7.87 -8.76
N GLN A 182 -29.89 7.91 -8.24
CA GLN A 182 -30.76 9.11 -8.32
C GLN A 182 -30.60 10.06 -7.13
N ARG A 183 -30.04 9.61 -6.01
CA ARG A 183 -29.92 10.42 -4.78
C ARG A 183 -28.47 10.78 -4.40
N SER A 184 -27.51 10.24 -5.12
CA SER A 184 -26.08 10.44 -4.80
C SER A 184 -25.47 11.58 -5.61
N VAL A 185 -24.61 12.36 -4.97
CA VAL A 185 -23.83 13.41 -5.65
C VAL A 185 -22.87 12.76 -6.62
N ARG A 186 -22.93 13.16 -7.88
CA ARG A 186 -22.01 12.75 -8.92
C ARG A 186 -20.99 13.85 -9.15
N THR A 187 -19.72 13.48 -9.10
CA THR A 187 -18.60 14.35 -9.46
C THR A 187 -17.94 13.75 -10.69
N SER A 188 -17.60 14.60 -11.66
CA SER A 188 -16.81 14.22 -12.83
C SER A 188 -15.79 15.31 -13.09
N VAL A 189 -14.55 14.93 -13.33
CA VAL A 189 -13.43 15.82 -13.64
C VAL A 189 -12.74 15.27 -14.87
N SER A 190 -12.52 16.13 -15.86
CA SER A 190 -11.82 15.78 -17.12
C SER A 190 -10.51 16.53 -17.21
N VAL A 191 -9.44 15.82 -17.56
CA VAL A 191 -8.11 16.38 -17.83
C VAL A 191 -7.80 16.17 -19.30
N GLN A 192 -7.57 17.25 -20.03
CA GLN A 192 -7.25 17.18 -21.46
C GLN A 192 -5.83 16.66 -21.66
N ALA A 193 -5.58 16.00 -22.80
CA ALA A 193 -4.25 15.50 -23.14
C ALA A 193 -3.18 16.60 -23.14
N ALA A 194 -3.56 17.83 -23.49
CA ALA A 194 -2.65 18.99 -23.48
C ALA A 194 -2.15 19.41 -22.08
N GLU A 195 -2.83 18.98 -21.00
CA GLU A 195 -2.42 19.26 -19.62
C GLU A 195 -1.55 18.12 -19.02
N LEU A 196 -1.36 17.05 -19.79
CA LEU A 196 -0.59 15.87 -19.41
C LEU A 196 0.76 15.87 -20.14
N ASP A 197 1.77 15.26 -19.53
CA ASP A 197 3.09 15.12 -20.16
C ASP A 197 3.07 14.09 -21.31
N ASP A 198 2.26 13.02 -21.15
CA ASP A 198 2.08 11.99 -22.18
C ASP A 198 0.73 11.27 -21.93
N LEU A 199 0.02 10.96 -23.01
CA LEU A 199 -1.20 10.18 -22.99
C LEU A 199 -1.16 9.17 -24.13
N GLN A 200 -1.13 7.89 -23.78
CA GLN A 200 -1.14 6.79 -24.73
C GLN A 200 -2.44 5.99 -24.56
N CYS A 201 -3.28 6.00 -25.58
CA CYS A 201 -4.50 5.21 -25.64
C CYS A 201 -4.55 4.54 -27.00
N ARG A 202 -4.08 3.30 -27.07
CA ARG A 202 -4.15 2.51 -28.30
C ARG A 202 -5.44 1.68 -28.30
N GLY A 203 -6.25 1.86 -29.36
CA GLY A 203 -7.55 1.21 -29.50
C GLY A 203 -8.68 1.97 -28.82
N ASP A 204 -9.67 1.26 -28.32
CA ASP A 204 -10.84 1.84 -27.67
C ASP A 204 -10.51 2.43 -26.29
N ALA A 205 -11.38 3.35 -25.84
CA ALA A 205 -11.25 3.93 -24.51
C ALA A 205 -11.30 2.82 -23.43
N ALA A 206 -10.40 2.91 -22.45
CA ALA A 206 -10.41 2.00 -21.31
C ALA A 206 -11.15 2.65 -20.15
N GLU A 207 -11.95 1.87 -19.45
CA GLU A 207 -12.67 2.32 -18.26
C GLU A 207 -12.47 1.31 -17.14
N LEU A 208 -11.97 1.79 -15.98
CA LEU A 208 -11.74 0.94 -14.82
C LEU A 208 -12.08 1.68 -13.52
N THR A 209 -12.56 0.93 -12.54
CA THR A 209 -12.95 1.46 -11.23
C THR A 209 -11.97 1.00 -10.16
N VAL A 210 -11.54 1.94 -9.32
CA VAL A 210 -10.56 1.72 -8.25
C VAL A 210 -10.99 2.34 -6.93
N CYS A 211 -10.41 1.85 -5.83
CA CYS A 211 -10.59 2.45 -4.52
C CYS A 211 -9.95 3.85 -4.46
N LEU A 212 -10.77 4.87 -4.23
CA LEU A 212 -10.34 6.27 -4.16
C LEU A 212 -9.34 6.52 -3.04
N ARG A 213 -9.55 5.92 -1.86
CA ARG A 213 -8.69 6.12 -0.70
C ARG A 213 -7.23 5.71 -0.98
N GLY A 214 -7.03 4.54 -1.59
CA GLY A 214 -5.69 4.03 -1.92
C GLY A 214 -5.00 4.90 -2.97
N LEU A 215 -5.71 5.22 -4.05
CA LEU A 215 -5.19 6.07 -5.13
C LEU A 215 -4.83 7.48 -4.62
N ARG A 216 -5.69 8.07 -3.79
CA ARG A 216 -5.46 9.38 -3.15
C ARG A 216 -4.25 9.35 -2.21
N ALA A 217 -4.06 8.26 -1.46
CA ALA A 217 -2.90 8.09 -0.60
C ALA A 217 -1.60 8.03 -1.40
N ALA A 218 -1.58 7.27 -2.50
CA ALA A 218 -0.41 7.13 -3.37
C ALA A 218 -0.05 8.46 -4.07
N LEU A 219 -1.02 9.12 -4.71
CA LEU A 219 -0.82 10.41 -5.39
C LEU A 219 -0.58 11.57 -4.41
N GLY A 220 -0.89 11.40 -3.13
CA GLY A 220 -0.53 12.35 -2.08
C GLY A 220 0.99 12.47 -1.85
N PHE A 221 1.79 11.53 -2.36
CA PHE A 221 3.24 11.63 -2.43
C PHE A 221 3.66 12.31 -3.74
N HIS A 222 3.47 13.64 -3.82
CA HIS A 222 3.60 14.38 -5.08
C HIS A 222 4.77 15.36 -5.16
N GLU A 223 5.61 15.55 -4.20
CA GLU A 223 6.76 16.47 -4.07
C GLU A 223 7.56 16.75 -5.36
N GLY A 224 6.94 17.33 -6.37
CA GLY A 224 7.56 17.62 -7.67
C GLY A 224 7.77 16.37 -8.56
N LEU A 225 7.06 15.29 -8.27
CA LEU A 225 7.17 14.03 -9.01
C LEU A 225 6.22 14.00 -10.20
N THR A 226 6.62 13.28 -11.24
CA THR A 226 5.73 12.79 -12.28
C THR A 226 5.19 11.42 -11.89
N VAL A 227 3.97 11.12 -12.32
CA VAL A 227 3.37 9.80 -12.17
C VAL A 227 2.95 9.28 -13.54
N ARG A 228 3.28 8.03 -13.78
CA ARG A 228 2.76 7.27 -14.91
C ARG A 228 1.76 6.26 -14.39
N LEU A 229 0.48 6.44 -14.75
CA LEU A 229 -0.58 5.47 -14.49
C LEU A 229 -0.74 4.60 -15.73
N GLN A 230 -0.60 3.30 -15.53
CA GLN A 230 -0.82 2.28 -16.54
C GLN A 230 -2.15 1.58 -16.24
N LEU A 231 -3.02 1.56 -17.21
CA LEU A 231 -4.37 1.01 -17.10
C LEU A 231 -4.74 0.33 -18.42
N ASP A 232 -5.49 -0.74 -18.32
CA ASP A 232 -5.89 -1.47 -19.52
C ASP A 232 -7.32 -2.00 -19.38
N GLU A 233 -7.52 -3.31 -19.49
CA GLU A 233 -8.85 -3.89 -19.41
C GLU A 233 -9.40 -3.91 -17.98
N PRO A 234 -10.72 -3.76 -17.82
CA PRO A 234 -11.38 -3.96 -16.53
C PRO A 234 -11.03 -5.31 -15.91
N GLY A 235 -10.57 -5.27 -14.65
CA GLY A 235 -10.09 -6.47 -13.96
C GLY A 235 -8.57 -6.63 -13.97
N MET A 236 -7.83 -5.94 -14.84
CA MET A 236 -6.38 -5.81 -14.72
C MET A 236 -6.03 -4.75 -13.67
N PRO A 237 -4.95 -4.92 -12.90
CA PRO A 237 -4.57 -3.93 -11.88
C PRO A 237 -4.20 -2.60 -12.51
N LEU A 238 -4.58 -1.49 -11.86
CA LEU A 238 -4.01 -0.18 -12.12
C LEU A 238 -2.60 -0.13 -11.53
N VAL A 239 -1.61 0.26 -12.32
CA VAL A 239 -0.23 0.43 -11.86
C VAL A 239 0.16 1.90 -11.97
N GLY A 240 0.59 2.48 -10.85
CA GLY A 240 1.15 3.83 -10.78
C GLY A 240 2.63 3.78 -10.45
N ARG A 241 3.47 4.41 -11.26
CA ARG A 241 4.89 4.62 -10.98
C ARG A 241 5.14 6.11 -10.80
N LEU A 242 5.82 6.46 -9.72
CA LEU A 242 6.19 7.84 -9.43
C LEU A 242 7.70 7.97 -9.60
N ASP A 243 8.10 8.87 -10.47
CA ASP A 243 9.47 9.14 -10.86
C ASP A 243 9.83 10.62 -10.63
N GLY A 244 11.12 10.94 -10.59
CA GLY A 244 11.61 12.31 -10.51
C GLY A 244 12.58 12.61 -9.36
N VAL A 245 12.83 11.64 -8.46
CA VAL A 245 13.85 11.76 -7.42
C VAL A 245 14.94 10.71 -7.63
N PRO A 246 16.19 11.11 -7.82
CA PRO A 246 17.29 10.17 -7.95
C PRO A 246 17.41 9.22 -6.75
N GLY A 247 17.54 7.92 -7.02
CA GLY A 247 17.67 6.90 -5.99
C GLY A 247 16.37 6.57 -5.25
N LEU A 248 15.22 7.04 -5.71
CA LEU A 248 13.91 6.70 -5.15
C LEU A 248 12.96 6.27 -6.27
N GLU A 249 12.46 5.05 -6.18
CA GLU A 249 11.37 4.54 -7.00
C GLU A 249 10.14 4.30 -6.12
N ALA A 250 8.97 4.67 -6.63
CA ALA A 250 7.72 4.39 -5.94
C ALA A 250 6.72 3.74 -6.89
N THR A 251 6.15 2.60 -6.47
CA THR A 251 5.19 1.84 -7.24
C THR A 251 3.92 1.62 -6.44
N TYR A 252 2.80 2.01 -7.01
CA TYR A 252 1.46 1.75 -6.50
C TYR A 252 0.74 0.78 -7.41
N VAL A 253 0.06 -0.20 -6.83
CA VAL A 253 -0.77 -1.14 -7.57
C VAL A 253 -2.13 -1.26 -6.89
N ALA A 254 -3.20 -1.17 -7.66
CA ALA A 254 -4.55 -1.32 -7.15
C ALA A 254 -5.35 -2.31 -8.00
N ALA A 255 -6.10 -3.16 -7.32
CA ALA A 255 -7.13 -3.98 -7.96
C ALA A 255 -8.23 -3.09 -8.54
N THR A 256 -8.73 -3.46 -9.70
CA THR A 256 -9.82 -2.76 -10.37
C THR A 256 -11.08 -3.62 -10.42
N LEU A 257 -12.24 -2.97 -10.51
CA LEU A 257 -13.50 -3.64 -10.78
C LEU A 257 -13.73 -3.69 -12.29
N ALA A 258 -14.33 -4.78 -12.76
CA ALA A 258 -14.82 -4.85 -14.14
C ALA A 258 -16.01 -3.91 -14.32
N ALA A 259 -16.11 -3.23 -15.46
CA ALA A 259 -17.27 -2.45 -15.84
C ALA A 259 -18.54 -3.33 -15.77
N GLY A 260 -19.52 -2.91 -14.96
CA GLY A 260 -20.77 -3.65 -14.78
C GLY A 260 -20.81 -4.63 -13.61
N GLY A 261 -19.86 -4.60 -12.69
CA GLY A 261 -19.97 -5.32 -11.40
C GLY A 261 -19.97 -6.86 -11.49
N ARG A 262 -19.55 -7.45 -12.59
CA ARG A 262 -19.46 -8.90 -12.74
C ARG A 262 -18.02 -9.37 -12.45
N PRO A 263 -17.78 -10.19 -11.42
CA PRO A 263 -16.47 -10.80 -11.25
C PRO A 263 -16.21 -11.73 -12.44
N LEU A 264 -15.04 -11.64 -13.06
CA LEU A 264 -14.57 -12.66 -13.99
C LEU A 264 -14.54 -13.99 -13.25
N ALA A 265 -15.41 -14.91 -13.70
CA ALA A 265 -15.50 -16.25 -13.15
C ALA A 265 -14.18 -16.99 -13.43
N SER A 266 -13.39 -17.24 -12.40
CA SER A 266 -12.43 -18.33 -12.45
C SER A 266 -13.24 -19.62 -12.46
N SER A 267 -13.04 -20.44 -13.48
CA SER A 267 -13.65 -21.75 -13.66
C SER A 267 -13.22 -22.70 -12.56
N VAL A 268 -14.05 -22.86 -11.53
CA VAL A 268 -14.04 -23.99 -10.61
C VAL A 268 -15.50 -24.40 -10.41
N ALA A 269 -15.76 -25.68 -10.69
CA ALA A 269 -17.07 -26.32 -10.67
C ALA A 269 -17.80 -26.24 -9.31
N PRO A 270 -19.14 -26.39 -9.30
CA PRO A 270 -19.95 -26.02 -8.15
C PRO A 270 -20.03 -27.15 -7.10
N HIS A 271 -19.81 -26.83 -5.83
CA HIS A 271 -20.30 -27.60 -4.71
C HIS A 271 -21.40 -26.83 -3.96
N GLU A 272 -22.43 -27.55 -3.57
CA GLU A 272 -23.74 -27.11 -3.11
C GLU A 272 -23.76 -26.24 -1.86
N ARG A 273 -24.79 -25.38 -1.79
CA ARG A 273 -25.02 -24.33 -0.79
C ARG A 273 -25.79 -24.80 0.44
N ARG A 274 -25.42 -24.23 1.58
CA ARG A 274 -26.33 -23.93 2.69
C ARG A 274 -26.29 -22.43 3.01
N PRO A 275 -27.40 -21.79 3.39
CA PRO A 275 -27.48 -20.33 3.50
C PRO A 275 -27.02 -19.83 4.86
N ALA A 276 -26.18 -18.81 4.89
CA ALA A 276 -25.84 -18.06 6.09
C ALA A 276 -26.06 -16.55 5.89
N ARG A 277 -26.50 -15.92 6.96
CA ARG A 277 -27.03 -14.58 7.12
C ARG A 277 -26.13 -13.46 6.61
N GLN A 278 -26.74 -12.45 6.01
CA GLN A 278 -26.13 -11.23 5.49
C GLN A 278 -25.57 -10.36 6.62
N CYS A 279 -24.32 -9.93 6.46
CA CYS A 279 -23.75 -8.76 7.09
C CYS A 279 -23.13 -7.87 6.01
N ALA A 280 -23.40 -6.57 6.12
CA ALA A 280 -23.06 -5.56 5.13
C ALA A 280 -21.54 -5.27 5.12
N ASP A 281 -20.81 -5.95 4.24
CA ASP A 281 -19.41 -5.61 3.92
C ASP A 281 -19.02 -6.19 2.55
N THR A 282 -19.78 -5.80 1.51
CA THR A 282 -19.71 -6.43 0.18
C THR A 282 -18.56 -5.87 -0.68
N THR A 283 -18.17 -4.61 -0.48
CA THR A 283 -17.19 -3.92 -1.32
C THR A 283 -15.77 -4.40 -1.08
N SER A 284 -15.40 -4.59 0.18
CA SER A 284 -14.06 -5.08 0.58
C SER A 284 -13.75 -6.51 0.09
N LYS A 285 -14.78 -7.36 -0.04
CA LYS A 285 -14.61 -8.75 -0.49
C LYS A 285 -14.34 -8.89 -2.00
N ARG A 286 -14.83 -7.96 -2.81
CA ARG A 286 -14.66 -8.00 -4.28
C ARG A 286 -13.22 -7.66 -4.71
N HIS A 287 -12.61 -6.68 -4.07
CA HIS A 287 -11.20 -6.33 -4.31
C HIS A 287 -10.22 -7.39 -3.82
N ARG A 288 -10.58 -8.12 -2.75
CA ARG A 288 -9.73 -9.17 -2.16
C ARG A 288 -9.53 -10.38 -3.07
N ALA A 289 -10.54 -10.76 -3.86
CA ALA A 289 -10.47 -11.93 -4.73
C ALA A 289 -9.50 -11.74 -5.91
N PHE A 290 -9.19 -10.52 -6.29
CA PHE A 290 -8.44 -10.23 -7.51
C PHE A 290 -6.91 -10.20 -7.30
N LEU A 291 -6.42 -9.71 -6.16
CA LEU A 291 -4.98 -9.74 -5.84
C LEU A 291 -4.54 -11.09 -5.23
N LEU A 292 -5.52 -11.92 -4.85
CA LEU A 292 -5.28 -13.25 -4.31
C LEU A 292 -5.28 -14.33 -5.42
N GLY A 293 -4.44 -14.19 -6.42
CA GLY A 293 -3.78 -15.33 -7.02
C GLY A 293 -2.87 -16.06 -5.99
N LEU A 294 -2.97 -15.67 -4.75
CA LEU A 294 -2.34 -16.19 -3.55
C LEU A 294 -3.22 -17.32 -3.01
N THR A 295 -3.01 -18.51 -3.51
CA THR A 295 -3.49 -19.73 -2.89
C THR A 295 -2.94 -19.81 -1.48
N ARG A 296 -3.82 -19.63 -0.48
CA ARG A 296 -3.60 -20.21 0.83
C ARG A 296 -3.58 -21.72 0.64
N PRO A 297 -2.61 -22.46 1.17
CA PRO A 297 -2.80 -23.90 1.36
C PRO A 297 -4.03 -24.10 2.24
N PRO A 298 -4.87 -25.11 1.95
CA PRO A 298 -6.05 -25.40 2.76
C PRO A 298 -5.63 -25.71 4.19
N LEU A 299 -6.28 -25.07 5.15
CA LEU A 299 -6.16 -25.30 6.60
C LEU A 299 -6.95 -26.54 7.04
N ASP A 300 -6.87 -27.62 6.29
CA ASP A 300 -7.58 -28.86 6.61
C ASP A 300 -6.64 -30.05 6.56
N GLU A 301 -5.59 -30.04 7.38
CA GLU A 301 -4.85 -31.27 7.71
C GLU A 301 -4.00 -31.13 8.98
N PHE A 302 -4.58 -30.58 10.06
CA PHE A 302 -3.95 -30.72 11.40
C PHE A 302 -5.00 -30.80 12.52
N THR A 303 -5.93 -31.75 12.40
CA THR A 303 -6.83 -32.12 13.49
C THR A 303 -7.06 -33.63 13.48
N SER A 304 -5.99 -34.37 13.67
CA SER A 304 -6.09 -35.75 14.16
C SER A 304 -4.73 -36.19 14.67
N GLN A 305 -4.46 -35.95 15.94
CA GLN A 305 -3.61 -36.74 16.81
C GLN A 305 -3.25 -35.93 18.06
N LEU A 306 -4.20 -35.85 18.98
CA LEU A 306 -3.87 -35.68 20.40
C LEU A 306 -4.38 -36.96 21.11
N PRO A 307 -3.53 -37.69 21.84
CA PRO A 307 -3.97 -38.77 22.69
C PRO A 307 -4.78 -38.22 23.86
N ARG A 308 -5.91 -38.85 24.13
CA ARG A 308 -6.61 -38.77 25.40
C ARG A 308 -5.80 -39.58 26.42
N ASP A 309 -5.68 -39.02 27.60
CA ASP A 309 -5.43 -39.55 28.93
C ASP A 309 -4.48 -38.55 29.62
N GLU A 310 -4.74 -37.98 30.76
CA GLU A 310 -5.19 -38.52 32.02
C GLU A 310 -5.76 -37.39 32.91
N GLN A 311 -6.87 -37.70 33.56
CA GLN A 311 -7.36 -36.96 34.72
C GLN A 311 -6.46 -37.28 35.91
N VAL A 312 -5.91 -36.26 36.58
CA VAL A 312 -5.46 -36.40 37.95
C VAL A 312 -6.09 -35.28 38.80
N PHE A 313 -6.95 -35.74 39.70
CA PHE A 313 -7.47 -35.01 40.85
C PHE A 313 -6.31 -34.65 41.77
N ALA A 314 -6.28 -33.44 42.31
CA ALA A 314 -5.59 -33.13 43.55
C ALA A 314 -6.52 -32.32 44.42
N GLU A 315 -6.76 -32.89 45.59
CA GLU A 315 -7.59 -32.42 46.68
C GLU A 315 -7.07 -31.15 47.31
N ALA A 316 -8.02 -30.40 47.82
CA ALA A 316 -7.78 -29.33 48.76
C ALA A 316 -7.24 -29.86 50.09
N SER A 317 -6.32 -29.12 50.73
CA SER A 317 -6.09 -29.20 52.15
C SER A 317 -5.95 -27.77 52.68
N ASP A 318 -6.98 -27.36 53.41
CA ASP A 318 -6.91 -26.35 54.47
C ASP A 318 -5.91 -26.82 55.51
N ASP A 319 -5.08 -25.94 56.04
CA ASP A 319 -4.72 -25.91 57.43
C ASP A 319 -4.22 -24.53 57.85
N GLU A 320 -4.77 -24.13 58.94
CA GLU A 320 -4.61 -22.90 59.71
C GLU A 320 -3.27 -22.79 60.49
N GLU A 321 -3.03 -21.59 60.97
CA GLU A 321 -2.27 -21.18 62.14
C GLU A 321 -0.74 -21.04 62.09
N GLY A 322 -0.34 -19.84 62.53
CA GLY A 322 0.97 -19.48 63.04
C GLY A 322 1.37 -18.03 62.80
#